data_e9eff7f8b98c57c055cd093d2a4481bf
#
_entry.id   e9eff7f8b98c57c055cd093d2a4481bf
#
_cell.length_a   1.000
_cell.length_b   1.000
_cell.length_c   1.000
_cell.angle_alpha   90.00
_cell.angle_beta   90.00
_cell.angle_gamma   90.00
#
_symmetry.space_group_name_H-M   'P 1'
#
loop_
_entity.id
_entity.type
_entity.pdbx_description
1 polymer ?
#
loop_
_entity_poly.entity_id
_entity_poly.type
_entity_poly.pdbx_seq_one_letter_code
_entity_poly.pdbx_strand_id
1 'polypeptide(L)'
;MAALWGSTLVVMKGIYAHMSPENLLACRFAMAAAAFGILFPKAWRANMRTIAKGVTLGVLFAAGQLLQAIGLGTTQAAMNGFITSLYVVFTPLLAAVIFRKKVSTAIWGAVALATVGMGVLALDPSTLGSGFGIGQLLTLASAVAYAGHIVATGRFANPSNVTSLGLYQTITVAIVCTIAALPGGLSAPTHMEDWLALAYLAIICGTLTTFMQSWGQARVESTRAAVIMCTEPLWGAVFAIGLGGEPLTGRITIGGIAPPAALA
;
A
#
# COMPACT_ATOMS: atom_id res chain seq x y z
N MET A 1 8.74 5.30 4.86
CA MET A 1 7.43 4.65 4.66
C MET A 1 7.50 3.54 3.62
N ALA A 2 8.02 3.72 2.40
CA ALA A 2 8.16 2.63 1.43
C ALA A 2 8.91 1.39 1.98
N ALA A 3 10.01 1.60 2.73
CA ALA A 3 10.73 0.52 3.40
C ALA A 3 9.84 -0.27 4.39
N LEU A 4 9.03 0.43 5.18
CA LEU A 4 8.12 -0.22 6.14
C LEU A 4 7.03 -1.03 5.42
N TRP A 5 6.51 -0.52 4.30
CA TRP A 5 5.55 -1.25 3.49
C TRP A 5 6.18 -2.47 2.79
N GLY A 6 7.43 -2.36 2.35
CA GLY A 6 8.16 -3.50 1.77
C GLY A 6 8.21 -4.73 2.69
N SER A 7 8.32 -4.54 4.01
CA SER A 7 8.26 -5.63 4.97
C SER A 7 6.87 -6.24 5.15
N THR A 8 5.81 -5.50 4.81
CA THR A 8 4.41 -5.87 5.09
C THR A 8 4.01 -7.18 4.41
N LEU A 9 4.37 -7.36 3.13
CA LEU A 9 3.96 -8.54 2.36
C LEU A 9 4.54 -9.83 2.92
N VAL A 10 5.80 -9.81 3.38
CA VAL A 10 6.48 -10.96 3.99
C VAL A 10 5.79 -11.32 5.30
N VAL A 11 5.54 -10.33 6.17
CA VAL A 11 4.88 -10.55 7.46
C VAL A 11 3.44 -11.04 7.28
N MET A 12 2.67 -10.46 6.36
CA MET A 12 1.29 -10.89 6.08
C MET A 12 1.22 -12.33 5.60
N LYS A 13 2.13 -12.75 4.70
CA LYS A 13 2.15 -14.14 4.22
C LYS A 13 2.35 -15.16 5.35
N GLY A 14 3.14 -14.83 6.36
CA GLY A 14 3.31 -15.69 7.54
C GLY A 14 1.98 -15.92 8.28
N ILE A 15 1.18 -14.88 8.44
CA ILE A 15 -0.10 -14.94 9.16
C ILE A 15 -1.19 -15.65 8.34
N TYR A 16 -1.13 -15.66 7.00
CA TYR A 16 -2.14 -16.31 6.15
C TYR A 16 -2.25 -17.82 6.33
N ALA A 17 -1.26 -18.45 6.99
CA ALA A 17 -1.36 -19.85 7.40
C ALA A 17 -2.45 -20.09 8.47
N HIS A 18 -2.78 -19.07 9.26
CA HIS A 18 -3.65 -19.16 10.43
C HIS A 18 -4.90 -18.27 10.33
N MET A 19 -4.94 -17.32 9.39
CA MET A 19 -5.99 -16.29 9.32
C MET A 19 -6.30 -15.90 7.87
N SER A 20 -7.59 -15.68 7.58
CA SER A 20 -7.97 -15.16 6.26
C SER A 20 -7.47 -13.72 6.03
N PRO A 21 -7.22 -13.32 4.77
CA PRO A 21 -6.78 -11.96 4.45
C PRO A 21 -7.69 -10.88 5.01
N GLU A 22 -9.02 -11.08 4.96
CA GLU A 22 -10.03 -10.12 5.43
C GLU A 22 -9.97 -9.95 6.95
N ASN A 23 -9.85 -11.05 7.70
CA ASN A 23 -9.73 -11.03 9.15
C ASN A 23 -8.42 -10.37 9.60
N LEU A 24 -7.31 -10.68 8.91
CA LEU A 24 -6.04 -10.03 9.16
C LEU A 24 -6.15 -8.51 8.99
N LEU A 25 -6.75 -8.05 7.88
CA LEU A 25 -6.93 -6.62 7.63
C LEU A 25 -7.88 -5.98 8.64
N ALA A 26 -8.97 -6.65 9.03
CA ALA A 26 -9.90 -6.17 10.04
C ALA A 26 -9.19 -5.95 11.38
N CYS A 27 -8.47 -6.94 11.89
CA CYS A 27 -7.69 -6.84 13.12
C CYS A 27 -6.60 -5.75 13.02
N ARG A 28 -5.80 -5.78 11.94
CA ARG A 28 -4.72 -4.82 11.69
C ARG A 28 -5.22 -3.38 11.72
N PHE A 29 -6.28 -3.08 10.97
CA PHE A 29 -6.77 -1.71 10.86
C PHE A 29 -7.61 -1.28 12.06
N ALA A 30 -8.28 -2.19 12.78
CA ALA A 30 -8.88 -1.87 14.07
C ALA A 30 -7.82 -1.45 15.09
N MET A 31 -6.72 -2.19 15.21
CA MET A 31 -5.59 -1.84 16.07
C MET A 31 -4.93 -0.53 15.62
N ALA A 32 -4.75 -0.32 14.31
CA ALA A 32 -4.20 0.92 13.76
C ALA A 32 -5.08 2.14 14.05
N ALA A 33 -6.40 2.01 13.92
CA ALA A 33 -7.36 3.07 14.24
C ALA A 33 -7.33 3.44 15.72
N ALA A 34 -7.28 2.43 16.61
CA ALA A 34 -7.13 2.64 18.05
C ALA A 34 -5.80 3.36 18.36
N ALA A 35 -4.68 2.86 17.83
CA ALA A 35 -3.37 3.48 18.03
C ALA A 35 -3.34 4.93 17.51
N PHE A 36 -3.91 5.17 16.32
CA PHE A 36 -3.97 6.53 15.74
C PHE A 36 -4.79 7.49 16.62
N GLY A 37 -5.95 7.03 17.10
CA GLY A 37 -6.82 7.82 17.97
C GLY A 37 -6.18 8.16 19.32
N ILE A 38 -5.38 7.23 19.88
CA ILE A 38 -4.65 7.43 21.15
C ILE A 38 -3.45 8.37 20.93
N LEU A 39 -2.66 8.16 19.89
CA LEU A 39 -1.44 8.95 19.63
C LEU A 39 -1.75 10.38 19.17
N PHE A 40 -2.88 10.59 18.50
CA PHE A 40 -3.28 11.87 17.96
C PHE A 40 -4.68 12.31 18.49
N PRO A 41 -4.86 12.57 19.78
CA PRO A 41 -6.17 12.85 20.35
C PRO A 41 -6.84 14.11 19.77
N LYS A 42 -6.06 15.07 19.25
CA LYS A 42 -6.59 16.24 18.55
C LYS A 42 -7.23 15.90 17.20
N ALA A 43 -6.91 14.75 16.62
CA ALA A 43 -7.46 14.31 15.32
C ALA A 43 -8.98 14.07 15.37
N TRP A 44 -9.53 13.76 16.53
CA TRP A 44 -10.97 13.60 16.75
C TRP A 44 -11.78 14.90 16.56
N ARG A 45 -11.13 16.06 16.73
CA ARG A 45 -11.78 17.39 16.61
C ARG A 45 -11.79 17.88 15.15
N ALA A 46 -12.25 17.05 14.22
CA ALA A 46 -12.35 17.40 12.81
C ALA A 46 -13.73 17.94 12.46
N ASN A 47 -13.80 18.86 11.50
CA ASN A 47 -15.06 19.27 10.91
C ASN A 47 -15.59 18.21 9.95
N MET A 48 -16.90 18.23 9.65
CA MET A 48 -17.57 17.24 8.78
C MET A 48 -16.96 17.13 7.38
N ARG A 49 -16.41 18.21 6.83
CA ARG A 49 -15.74 18.18 5.52
C ARG A 49 -14.44 17.37 5.58
N THR A 50 -13.67 17.50 6.66
CA THR A 50 -12.44 16.71 6.85
C THR A 50 -12.77 15.26 7.12
N ILE A 51 -13.82 14.97 7.89
CA ILE A 51 -14.31 13.61 8.13
C ILE A 51 -14.71 12.97 6.81
N ALA A 52 -15.55 13.62 5.99
CA ALA A 52 -15.98 13.11 4.68
C ALA A 52 -14.79 12.82 3.75
N LYS A 53 -13.77 13.70 3.73
CA LYS A 53 -12.53 13.46 2.98
C LYS A 53 -11.78 12.23 3.52
N GLY A 54 -11.65 12.09 4.84
CA GLY A 54 -11.04 10.92 5.46
C GLY A 54 -11.78 9.64 5.12
N VAL A 55 -13.10 9.64 5.15
CA VAL A 55 -13.96 8.50 4.73
C VAL A 55 -13.71 8.15 3.25
N THR A 56 -13.70 9.14 2.37
CA THR A 56 -13.41 8.91 0.93
C THR A 56 -12.03 8.25 0.75
N LEU A 57 -11.00 8.77 1.43
CA LEU A 57 -9.66 8.17 1.41
C LEU A 57 -9.68 6.74 1.96
N GLY A 58 -10.41 6.52 3.05
CA GLY A 58 -10.54 5.20 3.68
C GLY A 58 -11.20 4.17 2.77
N VAL A 59 -12.24 4.53 2.04
CA VAL A 59 -12.91 3.63 1.07
C VAL A 59 -11.96 3.25 -0.07
N LEU A 60 -11.26 4.23 -0.67
CA LEU A 60 -10.30 3.96 -1.74
C LEU A 60 -9.13 3.08 -1.25
N PHE A 61 -8.63 3.36 -0.04
CA PHE A 61 -7.54 2.61 0.54
C PHE A 61 -7.98 1.19 0.94
N ALA A 62 -9.17 1.03 1.53
CA ALA A 62 -9.74 -0.27 1.86
C ALA A 62 -9.94 -1.15 0.62
N ALA A 63 -10.45 -0.57 -0.47
CA ALA A 63 -10.58 -1.28 -1.74
C ALA A 63 -9.22 -1.77 -2.24
N GLY A 64 -8.19 -0.90 -2.21
CA GLY A 64 -6.82 -1.29 -2.54
C GLY A 64 -6.29 -2.42 -1.65
N GLN A 65 -6.45 -2.30 -0.34
CA GLN A 65 -5.96 -3.28 0.64
C GLN A 65 -6.65 -4.65 0.49
N LEU A 66 -7.97 -4.69 0.35
CA LEU A 66 -8.73 -5.94 0.19
C LEU A 66 -8.38 -6.63 -1.12
N LEU A 67 -8.42 -5.91 -2.23
CA LEU A 67 -8.09 -6.47 -3.55
C LEU A 67 -6.65 -7.00 -3.60
N GLN A 68 -5.70 -6.27 -3.02
CA GLN A 68 -4.30 -6.70 -2.92
C GLN A 68 -4.16 -7.95 -2.03
N ALA A 69 -4.77 -7.95 -0.85
CA ALA A 69 -4.65 -9.03 0.12
C ALA A 69 -5.25 -10.34 -0.41
N ILE A 70 -6.43 -10.27 -1.02
CA ILE A 70 -7.08 -11.42 -1.67
C ILE A 70 -6.21 -11.90 -2.86
N GLY A 71 -5.72 -10.97 -3.67
CA GLY A 71 -4.80 -11.27 -4.78
C GLY A 71 -3.51 -11.94 -4.32
N LEU A 72 -2.94 -11.50 -3.20
CA LEU A 72 -1.74 -12.07 -2.59
C LEU A 72 -1.94 -13.53 -2.12
N GLY A 73 -3.15 -13.90 -1.74
CA GLY A 73 -3.49 -15.28 -1.38
C GLY A 73 -3.25 -16.29 -2.50
N THR A 74 -3.37 -15.86 -3.77
CA THR A 74 -3.25 -16.72 -4.96
C THR A 74 -2.08 -16.35 -5.87
N THR A 75 -1.25 -15.37 -5.50
CA THR A 75 -0.07 -14.93 -6.27
C THR A 75 1.20 -14.97 -5.43
N GLN A 76 2.36 -14.98 -6.10
CA GLN A 76 3.64 -14.79 -5.42
C GLN A 76 3.76 -13.35 -4.91
N ALA A 77 4.42 -13.15 -3.74
CA ALA A 77 4.56 -11.83 -3.13
C ALA A 77 5.28 -10.81 -4.04
N ALA A 78 6.34 -11.25 -4.75
CA ALA A 78 7.07 -10.41 -5.69
C ALA A 78 6.18 -9.95 -6.86
N MET A 79 5.39 -10.84 -7.45
CA MET A 79 4.44 -10.53 -8.53
C MET A 79 3.33 -9.60 -8.03
N ASN A 80 2.76 -9.87 -6.86
CA ASN A 80 1.74 -9.02 -6.24
C ASN A 80 2.29 -7.61 -5.99
N GLY A 81 3.48 -7.48 -5.40
CA GLY A 81 4.15 -6.20 -5.17
C GLY A 81 4.43 -5.44 -6.46
N PHE A 82 4.90 -6.13 -7.53
CA PHE A 82 5.12 -5.52 -8.83
C PHE A 82 3.83 -4.98 -9.43
N ILE A 83 2.78 -5.80 -9.53
CA ILE A 83 1.50 -5.38 -10.11
C ILE A 83 0.89 -4.24 -9.30
N THR A 84 0.94 -4.31 -7.97
CA THR A 84 0.46 -3.23 -7.10
C THR A 84 1.21 -1.93 -7.38
N SER A 85 2.53 -1.98 -7.56
CA SER A 85 3.36 -0.81 -7.81
C SER A 85 3.05 -0.11 -9.14
N LEU A 86 2.27 -0.73 -10.04
CA LEU A 86 1.75 -0.07 -11.24
C LEU A 86 0.85 1.14 -10.92
N TYR A 87 0.48 1.36 -9.63
CA TYR A 87 -0.13 2.63 -9.22
C TYR A 87 0.74 3.84 -9.63
N VAL A 88 2.06 3.68 -9.81
CA VAL A 88 2.94 4.74 -10.32
C VAL A 88 2.58 5.18 -11.73
N VAL A 89 2.08 4.27 -12.57
CA VAL A 89 1.58 4.54 -13.93
C VAL A 89 0.17 5.16 -13.85
N PHE A 90 -0.71 4.56 -13.03
CA PHE A 90 -2.10 5.00 -12.94
C PHE A 90 -2.24 6.37 -12.25
N THR A 91 -1.35 6.74 -11.32
CA THR A 91 -1.42 8.02 -10.60
C THR A 91 -1.35 9.23 -11.53
N PRO A 92 -0.33 9.40 -12.43
CA PRO A 92 -0.30 10.52 -13.35
C PRO A 92 -1.45 10.48 -14.37
N LEU A 93 -1.89 9.30 -14.81
CA LEU A 93 -3.05 9.16 -15.70
C LEU A 93 -4.33 9.69 -15.03
N LEU A 94 -4.62 9.23 -13.81
CA LEU A 94 -5.77 9.71 -13.06
C LEU A 94 -5.67 11.20 -12.72
N ALA A 95 -4.48 11.67 -12.33
CA ALA A 95 -4.24 13.10 -12.07
C ALA A 95 -4.47 13.94 -13.32
N ALA A 96 -4.00 13.50 -14.49
CA ALA A 96 -4.23 14.18 -15.76
C ALA A 96 -5.71 14.29 -16.12
N VAL A 97 -6.47 13.18 -15.96
CA VAL A 97 -7.90 13.16 -16.24
C VAL A 97 -8.68 14.03 -15.24
N ILE A 98 -8.43 13.86 -13.93
CA ILE A 98 -9.17 14.56 -12.87
C ILE A 98 -8.88 16.06 -12.84
N PHE A 99 -7.61 16.44 -12.99
CA PHE A 99 -7.20 17.85 -12.92
C PHE A 99 -7.05 18.52 -14.28
N ARG A 100 -7.26 17.78 -15.38
CA ARG A 100 -7.11 18.26 -16.77
C ARG A 100 -5.73 18.91 -17.01
N LYS A 101 -4.69 18.39 -16.36
CA LYS A 101 -3.30 18.87 -16.48
C LYS A 101 -2.50 17.92 -17.35
N LYS A 102 -1.60 18.47 -18.18
CA LYS A 102 -0.63 17.68 -18.92
C LYS A 102 0.45 17.18 -17.97
N VAL A 103 0.79 15.90 -18.07
CA VAL A 103 1.92 15.29 -17.36
C VAL A 103 3.18 15.57 -18.16
N SER A 104 4.25 16.02 -17.50
CA SER A 104 5.51 16.32 -18.18
C SER A 104 6.18 15.04 -18.72
N THR A 105 6.95 15.18 -19.78
CA THR A 105 7.72 14.05 -20.37
C THR A 105 8.74 13.47 -19.39
N ALA A 106 9.32 14.30 -18.52
CA ALA A 106 10.23 13.86 -17.47
C ALA A 106 9.54 12.89 -16.49
N ILE A 107 8.29 13.18 -16.09
CA ILE A 107 7.49 12.28 -15.24
C ILE A 107 7.22 10.94 -15.94
N TRP A 108 6.89 10.98 -17.25
CA TRP A 108 6.70 9.75 -18.03
C TRP A 108 7.99 8.93 -18.15
N GLY A 109 9.14 9.58 -18.31
CA GLY A 109 10.45 8.92 -18.28
C GLY A 109 10.72 8.24 -16.95
N ALA A 110 10.47 8.92 -15.83
CA ALA A 110 10.62 8.35 -14.48
C ALA A 110 9.66 7.18 -14.24
N VAL A 111 8.40 7.29 -14.67
CA VAL A 111 7.40 6.21 -14.59
C VAL A 111 7.84 4.99 -15.41
N ALA A 112 8.30 5.19 -16.66
CA ALA A 112 8.77 4.10 -17.50
C ALA A 112 9.98 3.38 -16.88
N LEU A 113 10.97 4.14 -16.40
CA LEU A 113 12.17 3.60 -15.76
C LEU A 113 11.82 2.81 -14.49
N ALA A 114 10.95 3.35 -13.63
CA ALA A 114 10.49 2.68 -12.42
C ALA A 114 9.73 1.39 -12.76
N THR A 115 8.83 1.42 -13.77
CA THR A 115 8.05 0.25 -14.18
C THR A 115 8.93 -0.86 -14.75
N VAL A 116 9.90 -0.52 -15.60
CA VAL A 116 10.85 -1.49 -16.16
C VAL A 116 11.71 -2.10 -15.04
N GLY A 117 12.25 -1.27 -14.14
CA GLY A 117 13.05 -1.77 -13.02
C GLY A 117 12.31 -2.72 -12.11
N MET A 118 11.05 -2.38 -11.77
CA MET A 118 10.20 -3.28 -10.99
C MET A 118 9.84 -4.56 -11.76
N GLY A 119 9.63 -4.48 -13.07
CA GLY A 119 9.41 -5.65 -13.93
C GLY A 119 10.60 -6.61 -13.88
N VAL A 120 11.82 -6.09 -14.03
CA VAL A 120 13.05 -6.90 -13.92
C VAL A 120 13.18 -7.54 -12.53
N LEU A 121 12.78 -6.82 -11.48
CA LEU A 121 12.84 -7.34 -10.11
C LEU A 121 11.84 -8.49 -9.87
N ALA A 122 10.61 -8.34 -10.37
CA ALA A 122 9.48 -9.18 -9.97
C ALA A 122 9.19 -10.35 -10.96
N LEU A 123 9.51 -10.20 -12.25
CA LEU A 123 9.16 -11.20 -13.26
C LEU A 123 10.17 -12.36 -13.27
N ASP A 124 9.72 -13.54 -12.88
CA ASP A 124 10.46 -14.79 -13.06
C ASP A 124 10.05 -15.44 -14.39
N PRO A 125 11.00 -15.74 -15.30
CA PRO A 125 10.70 -16.43 -16.57
C PRO A 125 9.96 -17.76 -16.39
N SER A 126 10.18 -18.47 -15.29
CA SER A 126 9.49 -19.73 -14.98
C SER A 126 7.99 -19.54 -14.70
N THR A 127 7.56 -18.33 -14.35
CA THR A 127 6.16 -18.01 -14.04
C THR A 127 5.42 -17.30 -15.17
N LEU A 128 6.14 -16.86 -16.22
CA LEU A 128 5.56 -16.15 -17.35
C LEU A 128 4.62 -17.02 -18.22
N GLY A 129 4.68 -18.35 -18.09
CA GLY A 129 3.84 -19.30 -18.83
C GLY A 129 2.47 -19.58 -18.22
N SER A 130 2.19 -19.12 -17.00
CA SER A 130 0.97 -19.50 -16.25
C SER A 130 -0.28 -18.64 -16.53
N GLY A 131 -0.24 -17.70 -17.46
CA GLY A 131 -1.36 -16.84 -17.80
C GLY A 131 -1.73 -15.83 -16.68
N PHE A 132 -2.62 -14.89 -16.99
CA PHE A 132 -3.15 -13.92 -16.04
C PHE A 132 -4.33 -14.54 -15.29
N GLY A 133 -4.13 -14.89 -14.01
CA GLY A 133 -5.20 -15.44 -13.17
C GLY A 133 -5.97 -14.34 -12.42
N ILE A 134 -7.01 -14.77 -11.70
CA ILE A 134 -7.87 -13.85 -10.92
C ILE A 134 -7.09 -13.05 -9.88
N GLY A 135 -6.05 -13.62 -9.27
CA GLY A 135 -5.22 -12.94 -8.28
C GLY A 135 -4.46 -11.76 -8.86
N GLN A 136 -3.89 -11.90 -10.06
CA GLN A 136 -3.22 -10.81 -10.76
C GLN A 136 -4.21 -9.71 -11.18
N LEU A 137 -5.43 -10.08 -11.60
CA LEU A 137 -6.48 -9.11 -11.95
C LEU A 137 -6.94 -8.31 -10.73
N LEU A 138 -7.15 -8.97 -9.59
CA LEU A 138 -7.47 -8.32 -8.32
C LEU A 138 -6.35 -7.37 -7.89
N THR A 139 -5.10 -7.81 -8.00
CA THR A 139 -3.93 -6.98 -7.69
C THR A 139 -3.82 -5.78 -8.64
N LEU A 140 -4.13 -5.93 -9.93
CA LEU A 140 -4.16 -4.81 -10.87
C LEU A 140 -5.27 -3.80 -10.52
N ALA A 141 -6.45 -4.30 -10.16
CA ALA A 141 -7.54 -3.43 -9.68
C ALA A 141 -7.15 -2.70 -8.39
N SER A 142 -6.38 -3.34 -7.50
CA SER A 142 -5.84 -2.69 -6.30
C SER A 142 -4.90 -1.54 -6.65
N ALA A 143 -4.05 -1.69 -7.68
CA ALA A 143 -3.16 -0.62 -8.14
C ALA A 143 -3.93 0.62 -8.61
N VAL A 144 -5.07 0.44 -9.30
CA VAL A 144 -5.95 1.55 -9.69
C VAL A 144 -6.56 2.22 -8.46
N ALA A 145 -7.05 1.44 -7.49
CA ALA A 145 -7.61 1.96 -6.24
C ALA A 145 -6.56 2.76 -5.43
N TYR A 146 -5.34 2.26 -5.32
CA TYR A 146 -4.24 2.98 -4.68
C TYR A 146 -3.85 4.25 -5.43
N ALA A 147 -3.82 4.24 -6.75
CA ALA A 147 -3.59 5.45 -7.54
C ALA A 147 -4.67 6.51 -7.26
N GLY A 148 -5.94 6.10 -7.21
CA GLY A 148 -7.05 6.98 -6.82
C GLY A 148 -6.88 7.53 -5.40
N HIS A 149 -6.50 6.68 -4.44
CA HIS A 149 -6.19 7.09 -3.08
C HIS A 149 -5.04 8.11 -3.01
N ILE A 150 -3.93 7.87 -3.75
CA ILE A 150 -2.78 8.77 -3.80
C ILE A 150 -3.18 10.15 -4.37
N VAL A 151 -3.93 10.16 -5.48
CA VAL A 151 -4.42 11.40 -6.10
C VAL A 151 -5.36 12.16 -5.17
N ALA A 152 -6.30 11.44 -4.53
CA ALA A 152 -7.24 12.03 -3.57
C ALA A 152 -6.53 12.55 -2.31
N THR A 153 -5.53 11.82 -1.78
CA THR A 153 -4.73 12.27 -0.64
C THR A 153 -3.99 13.57 -0.96
N GLY A 154 -3.32 13.65 -2.11
CA GLY A 154 -2.65 14.88 -2.55
C GLY A 154 -3.59 16.07 -2.76
N ARG A 155 -4.89 15.80 -3.04
CA ARG A 155 -5.92 16.86 -3.17
C ARG A 155 -6.50 17.31 -1.82
N PHE A 156 -6.60 16.41 -0.86
CA PHE A 156 -7.31 16.62 0.41
C PHE A 156 -6.39 16.96 1.57
N ALA A 157 -5.15 16.44 1.55
CA ALA A 157 -4.19 16.65 2.63
C ALA A 157 -3.62 18.07 2.63
N ASN A 158 -3.53 18.65 3.80
CA ASN A 158 -2.81 19.88 4.08
C ASN A 158 -2.22 19.81 5.50
N PRO A 159 -1.22 20.63 5.84
CA PRO A 159 -0.54 20.54 7.14
C PRO A 159 -1.45 20.59 8.36
N SER A 160 -2.63 21.22 8.27
CA SER A 160 -3.55 21.38 9.39
C SER A 160 -4.50 20.21 9.61
N ASN A 161 -4.67 19.32 8.61
CA ASN A 161 -5.66 18.25 8.67
C ASN A 161 -5.10 16.81 8.55
N VAL A 162 -3.78 16.65 8.36
CA VAL A 162 -3.15 15.34 8.09
C VAL A 162 -3.47 14.28 9.15
N THR A 163 -3.48 14.64 10.42
CA THR A 163 -3.79 13.71 11.51
C THR A 163 -5.25 13.28 11.49
N SER A 164 -6.17 14.24 11.28
CA SER A 164 -7.60 13.92 11.19
C SER A 164 -7.93 13.09 9.95
N LEU A 165 -7.34 13.41 8.78
CA LEU A 165 -7.49 12.58 7.59
C LEU A 165 -6.99 11.15 7.84
N GLY A 166 -5.81 11.00 8.44
CA GLY A 166 -5.24 9.70 8.80
C GLY A 166 -6.13 8.90 9.73
N LEU A 167 -6.67 9.51 10.78
CA LEU A 167 -7.57 8.86 11.73
C LEU A 167 -8.85 8.36 11.03
N TYR A 168 -9.60 9.25 10.38
CA TYR A 168 -10.88 8.87 9.78
C TYR A 168 -10.71 7.93 8.59
N GLN A 169 -9.63 8.04 7.82
CA GLN A 169 -9.25 7.06 6.82
C GLN A 169 -9.04 5.68 7.45
N THR A 170 -8.24 5.58 8.51
CA THR A 170 -7.92 4.30 9.15
C THR A 170 -9.14 3.66 9.80
N ILE A 171 -10.02 4.46 10.45
CA ILE A 171 -11.31 3.99 10.98
C ILE A 171 -12.17 3.43 9.85
N THR A 172 -12.26 4.12 8.72
CA THR A 172 -13.06 3.66 7.58
C THR A 172 -12.51 2.35 7.01
N VAL A 173 -11.19 2.21 6.90
CA VAL A 173 -10.58 0.95 6.46
C VAL A 173 -10.91 -0.18 7.44
N ALA A 174 -10.81 0.07 8.75
CA ALA A 174 -11.17 -0.92 9.76
C ALA A 174 -12.63 -1.39 9.61
N ILE A 175 -13.56 -0.45 9.43
CA ILE A 175 -14.99 -0.77 9.25
C ILE A 175 -15.21 -1.58 7.97
N VAL A 176 -14.66 -1.14 6.83
CA VAL A 176 -14.84 -1.81 5.54
C VAL A 176 -14.23 -3.22 5.56
N CYS A 177 -13.02 -3.39 6.11
CA CYS A 177 -12.38 -4.70 6.22
C CYS A 177 -13.14 -5.63 7.19
N THR A 178 -13.67 -5.09 8.30
CA THR A 178 -14.51 -5.86 9.22
C THR A 178 -15.81 -6.34 8.53
N ILE A 179 -16.47 -5.46 7.76
CA ILE A 179 -17.66 -5.84 6.98
C ILE A 179 -17.29 -6.92 5.95
N ALA A 180 -16.16 -6.80 5.28
CA ALA A 180 -15.69 -7.79 4.30
C ALA A 180 -15.38 -9.16 4.95
N ALA A 181 -14.97 -9.18 6.22
CA ALA A 181 -14.69 -10.42 6.96
C ALA A 181 -15.95 -11.13 7.48
N LEU A 182 -17.10 -10.44 7.61
CA LEU A 182 -18.33 -10.99 8.17
C LEU A 182 -18.81 -12.30 7.49
N PRO A 183 -18.81 -12.43 6.16
CA PRO A 183 -19.30 -13.66 5.51
C PRO A 183 -18.49 -14.91 5.87
N GLY A 184 -17.17 -14.76 6.11
CA GLY A 184 -16.28 -15.84 6.51
C GLY A 184 -16.24 -16.10 8.03
N GLY A 185 -16.95 -15.27 8.81
CA GLY A 185 -16.88 -15.24 10.26
C GLY A 185 -15.68 -14.44 10.76
N LEU A 186 -15.91 -13.65 11.83
CA LEU A 186 -14.82 -12.90 12.46
C LEU A 186 -13.95 -13.83 13.29
N SER A 187 -12.67 -13.83 13.03
CA SER A 187 -11.67 -14.57 13.80
C SER A 187 -10.54 -13.65 14.27
N ALA A 188 -10.04 -13.94 15.47
CA ALA A 188 -8.87 -13.28 16.02
C ALA A 188 -7.68 -14.25 16.00
N PRO A 189 -6.43 -13.75 16.02
CA PRO A 189 -5.26 -14.60 16.10
C PRO A 189 -5.31 -15.52 17.33
N THR A 190 -4.90 -16.76 17.14
CA THR A 190 -4.81 -17.76 18.23
C THR A 190 -3.40 -17.86 18.81
N HIS A 191 -2.38 -17.43 18.06
CA HIS A 191 -0.98 -17.48 18.47
C HIS A 191 -0.46 -16.10 18.87
N MET A 192 0.40 -16.06 19.89
CA MET A 192 1.01 -14.80 20.36
C MET A 192 1.90 -14.16 19.29
N GLU A 193 2.56 -14.96 18.47
CA GLU A 193 3.40 -14.49 17.37
C GLU A 193 2.60 -13.68 16.33
N ASP A 194 1.38 -14.13 16.02
CA ASP A 194 0.48 -13.41 15.10
C ASP A 194 0.03 -12.08 15.70
N TRP A 195 -0.19 -12.00 17.02
CA TRP A 195 -0.50 -10.74 17.70
C TRP A 195 0.66 -9.74 17.64
N LEU A 196 1.89 -10.19 17.82
CA LEU A 196 3.09 -9.35 17.72
C LEU A 196 3.28 -8.85 16.28
N ALA A 197 3.10 -9.74 15.29
CA ALA A 197 3.15 -9.38 13.89
C ALA A 197 2.05 -8.38 13.51
N LEU A 198 0.81 -8.58 13.99
CA LEU A 198 -0.29 -7.64 13.80
C LEU A 198 -0.03 -6.29 14.48
N ALA A 199 0.54 -6.27 15.68
CA ALA A 199 0.91 -5.03 16.35
C ALA A 199 1.94 -4.24 15.53
N TYR A 200 2.96 -4.90 14.99
CA TYR A 200 3.92 -4.30 14.06
C TYR A 200 3.22 -3.75 12.81
N LEU A 201 2.38 -4.57 12.17
CA LEU A 201 1.64 -4.18 10.97
C LEU A 201 0.68 -3.02 11.23
N ALA A 202 0.05 -2.96 12.40
CA ALA A 202 -0.92 -1.92 12.76
C ALA A 202 -0.24 -0.61 13.15
N ILE A 203 0.75 -0.65 14.05
CA ILE A 203 1.35 0.56 14.62
C ILE A 203 2.39 1.14 13.66
N ILE A 204 3.34 0.31 13.23
CA ILE A 204 4.47 0.77 12.42
C ILE A 204 4.07 0.86 10.94
N CYS A 205 3.58 -0.24 10.36
CA CYS A 205 3.23 -0.27 8.93
C CYS A 205 1.84 0.31 8.63
N GLY A 206 1.00 0.55 9.63
CA GLY A 206 -0.33 1.16 9.49
C GLY A 206 -0.34 2.62 9.94
N THR A 207 -0.35 2.85 11.26
CA THR A 207 -0.53 4.18 11.86
C THR A 207 0.58 5.14 11.44
N LEU A 208 1.84 4.77 11.66
CA LEU A 208 2.99 5.63 11.34
C LEU A 208 3.07 5.92 9.85
N THR A 209 2.94 4.91 8.99
CA THR A 209 3.04 5.12 7.54
C THR A 209 1.88 5.91 6.96
N THR A 210 0.65 5.72 7.46
CA THR A 210 -0.51 6.53 7.07
C THR A 210 -0.31 8.01 7.44
N PHE A 211 0.24 8.28 8.63
CA PHE A 211 0.61 9.64 9.02
C PHE A 211 1.70 10.19 8.09
N MET A 212 2.79 9.45 7.88
CA MET A 212 3.90 9.86 7.02
C MET A 212 3.45 10.12 5.57
N GLN A 213 2.57 9.28 5.02
CA GLN A 213 2.01 9.46 3.69
C GLN A 213 1.20 10.75 3.60
N SER A 214 0.24 10.96 4.51
CA SER A 214 -0.60 12.16 4.51
C SER A 214 0.24 13.43 4.74
N TRP A 215 1.23 13.37 5.62
CA TRP A 215 2.15 14.46 5.89
C TRP A 215 3.04 14.80 4.68
N GLY A 216 3.58 13.77 4.02
CA GLY A 216 4.39 13.91 2.81
C GLY A 216 3.57 14.47 1.65
N GLN A 217 2.40 13.89 1.39
CA GLN A 217 1.53 14.30 0.29
C GLN A 217 0.86 15.67 0.50
N ALA A 218 0.84 16.19 1.72
CA ALA A 218 0.48 17.59 1.98
C ALA A 218 1.55 18.60 1.47
N ARG A 219 2.74 18.12 1.06
CA ARG A 219 3.90 18.93 0.66
C ARG A 219 4.47 18.58 -0.73
N VAL A 220 4.16 17.38 -1.21
CA VAL A 220 4.69 16.82 -2.45
C VAL A 220 3.55 16.43 -3.38
N GLU A 221 3.68 16.71 -4.67
CA GLU A 221 2.68 16.32 -5.67
C GLU A 221 2.47 14.79 -5.71
N SER A 222 1.21 14.39 -5.98
CA SER A 222 0.79 12.98 -5.98
C SER A 222 1.66 12.08 -6.86
N THR A 223 2.05 12.55 -8.06
CA THR A 223 2.88 11.76 -8.97
C THR A 223 4.28 11.54 -8.42
N ARG A 224 4.92 12.57 -7.85
CA ARG A 224 6.22 12.43 -7.18
C ARG A 224 6.13 11.51 -5.96
N ALA A 225 5.06 11.64 -5.18
CA ALA A 225 4.80 10.74 -4.06
C ALA A 225 4.67 9.28 -4.53
N ALA A 226 3.94 9.02 -5.63
CA ALA A 226 3.80 7.69 -6.21
C ALA A 226 5.15 7.08 -6.63
N VAL A 227 6.02 7.88 -7.29
CA VAL A 227 7.38 7.42 -7.68
C VAL A 227 8.23 7.07 -6.44
N ILE A 228 8.17 7.88 -5.38
CA ILE A 228 8.87 7.58 -4.12
C ILE A 228 8.34 6.29 -3.49
N MET A 229 7.02 6.11 -3.48
CA MET A 229 6.37 4.93 -2.89
C MET A 229 6.65 3.66 -3.69
N CYS A 230 6.82 3.74 -5.02
CA CYS A 230 7.11 2.56 -5.85
C CYS A 230 8.51 1.94 -5.60
N THR A 231 9.31 2.50 -4.70
CA THR A 231 10.51 1.83 -4.19
C THR A 231 10.18 0.72 -3.17
N GLU A 232 8.92 0.53 -2.79
CA GLU A 232 8.47 -0.50 -1.86
C GLU A 232 8.93 -1.91 -2.21
N PRO A 233 8.82 -2.43 -3.46
CA PRO A 233 9.29 -3.76 -3.82
C PRO A 233 10.81 -3.93 -3.66
N LEU A 234 11.60 -2.87 -3.86
CA LEU A 234 13.03 -2.90 -3.59
C LEU A 234 13.31 -3.20 -2.12
N TRP A 235 12.61 -2.51 -1.22
CA TRP A 235 12.74 -2.75 0.21
C TRP A 235 12.22 -4.14 0.60
N GLY A 236 11.15 -4.62 -0.05
CA GLY A 236 10.67 -5.99 0.09
C GLY A 236 11.77 -7.02 -0.24
N ALA A 237 12.49 -6.82 -1.34
CA ALA A 237 13.62 -7.67 -1.72
C ALA A 237 14.79 -7.57 -0.72
N VAL A 238 15.10 -6.36 -0.23
CA VAL A 238 16.16 -6.16 0.81
C VAL A 238 15.81 -6.93 2.08
N PHE A 239 14.55 -6.89 2.51
CA PHE A 239 14.12 -7.64 3.70
C PHE A 239 14.07 -9.15 3.46
N ALA A 240 13.67 -9.61 2.27
CA ALA A 240 13.69 -11.02 1.92
C ALA A 240 15.11 -11.61 1.94
N ILE A 241 16.10 -10.85 1.47
CA ILE A 241 17.52 -11.26 1.52
C ILE A 241 18.06 -11.19 2.96
N GLY A 242 17.84 -10.05 3.64
CA GLY A 242 18.45 -9.79 4.94
C GLY A 242 17.86 -10.62 6.09
N LEU A 243 16.55 -10.88 6.04
CA LEU A 243 15.80 -11.59 7.09
C LEU A 243 15.33 -12.98 6.64
N GLY A 244 15.04 -13.15 5.34
CA GLY A 244 14.54 -14.39 4.76
C GLY A 244 15.62 -15.34 4.25
N GLY A 245 16.89 -14.93 4.24
CA GLY A 245 18.00 -15.76 3.74
C GLY A 245 17.98 -16.01 2.23
N GLU A 246 17.21 -15.24 1.45
CA GLU A 246 17.18 -15.36 0.01
C GLU A 246 18.51 -14.90 -0.62
N PRO A 247 19.04 -15.60 -1.64
CA PRO A 247 20.30 -15.22 -2.26
C PRO A 247 20.17 -13.91 -3.05
N LEU A 248 21.20 -13.06 -2.98
CA LEU A 248 21.29 -11.86 -3.81
C LEU A 248 21.42 -12.27 -5.29
N THR A 249 20.41 -11.98 -6.08
CA THR A 249 20.40 -12.28 -7.52
C THR A 249 20.69 -11.03 -8.34
N GLY A 250 21.23 -11.21 -9.56
CA GLY A 250 21.47 -10.09 -10.49
C GLY A 250 20.19 -9.29 -10.80
N ARG A 251 19.02 -9.90 -10.73
CA ARG A 251 17.71 -9.24 -10.90
C ARG A 251 17.45 -8.23 -9.81
N ILE A 252 17.70 -8.60 -8.55
CA ILE A 252 17.51 -7.70 -7.39
C ILE A 252 18.44 -6.50 -7.51
N THR A 253 19.67 -6.71 -7.97
CA THR A 253 20.64 -5.61 -8.17
C THR A 253 20.20 -4.67 -9.30
N ILE A 254 19.85 -5.20 -10.46
CA ILE A 254 19.47 -4.38 -11.65
C ILE A 254 18.09 -3.71 -11.42
N GLY A 255 17.10 -4.50 -11.02
CA GLY A 255 15.72 -4.00 -10.81
C GLY A 255 15.60 -3.05 -9.62
N GLY A 256 16.47 -3.21 -8.61
CA GLY A 256 16.49 -2.37 -7.42
C GLY A 256 17.09 -0.98 -7.64
N ILE A 257 17.97 -0.79 -8.62
CA ILE A 257 18.58 0.51 -8.93
C ILE A 257 17.65 1.42 -9.73
N ALA A 258 16.78 0.86 -10.59
CA ALA A 258 15.95 1.64 -11.50
C ALA A 258 14.92 2.56 -10.81
N PRO A 259 14.14 2.15 -9.79
CA PRO A 259 13.23 3.06 -9.11
C PRO A 259 13.90 4.24 -8.40
N PRO A 260 15.02 4.08 -7.66
CA PRO A 260 15.78 5.22 -7.11
C PRO A 260 16.37 6.12 -8.19
N ALA A 261 16.86 5.58 -9.29
CA ALA A 261 17.40 6.37 -10.40
C ALA A 261 16.32 7.22 -11.09
N ALA A 262 15.07 6.81 -11.04
CA ALA A 262 13.93 7.59 -11.55
C ALA A 262 13.63 8.85 -10.69
N LEU A 263 14.23 8.96 -9.49
CA LEU A 263 14.06 10.11 -8.57
C LEU A 263 15.15 11.16 -8.74
N ALA A 264 16.27 10.83 -9.40
CA ALA A 264 17.38 11.75 -9.66
C ALA A 264 17.11 12.61 -10.89
#